data_d34aebab29dcad71370e7634677813a1
#
_entry.id   d34aebab29dcad71370e7634677813a1
#
_cell.length_a   1.000
_cell.length_b   1.000
_cell.length_c   1.000
_cell.angle_alpha   90.00
_cell.angle_beta   90.00
_cell.angle_gamma   90.00
#
_symmetry.space_group_name_H-M   'P 1'
#
loop_
_entity.id
_entity.type
_entity.pdbx_description
1 polymer ?
#
loop_
_entity_poly.entity_id
_entity_poly.type
_entity_poly.pdbx_seq_one_letter_code
_entity_poly.pdbx_strand_id
1 'polypeptide(L)'
;MIKKSLLFGCLFLLVQNAFAQVLVKRDTVLMGSSFDVSIVAENEAMAENYIQQVFDEVSRIDLLISDWKPNSQISEVNRNAGIKAVKVDKEVFELTKRALQFSEMTNGAFDITVASMDKIWSFDGLMDELPTNEAIQKSIENVGYKNVILNESESTIFLSKKGMKIGFSATGKGYAADKGRELMLRLGIKGGIVNASGDLASWGRQPDRKSWLIGLRNPFKNGAILRTFPVRNAAMCTSGDYQKFALIDGVRYSHIINPKTG
;
A
#
# COMPACT_ATOMS: atom_id res chain seq x y z
N MET A 1 75.60 -7.42 33.46
CA MET A 1 74.29 -7.81 34.05
C MET A 1 73.19 -7.06 33.34
N ILE A 2 72.50 -7.76 32.41
CA ILE A 2 71.45 -7.13 31.57
C ILE A 2 70.12 -7.61 32.16
N LYS A 3 69.32 -6.65 32.69
CA LYS A 3 67.95 -6.92 33.16
C LYS A 3 67.00 -7.02 31.98
N LYS A 4 66.40 -8.20 31.78
CA LYS A 4 65.32 -8.41 30.84
C LYS A 4 63.99 -7.97 31.47
N SER A 5 63.43 -6.87 30.98
CA SER A 5 62.06 -6.46 31.31
C SER A 5 61.08 -7.26 30.47
N LEU A 6 60.27 -8.10 31.10
CA LEU A 6 59.10 -8.77 30.47
C LEU A 6 57.98 -7.75 30.33
N LEU A 7 57.66 -7.37 29.08
CA LEU A 7 56.44 -6.61 28.76
C LEU A 7 55.27 -7.60 28.65
N PHE A 8 54.39 -7.62 29.66
CA PHE A 8 53.15 -8.37 29.60
C PHE A 8 52.11 -7.55 28.83
N GLY A 9 51.96 -7.82 27.54
CA GLY A 9 50.91 -7.24 26.74
C GLY A 9 49.55 -7.90 27.04
N CYS A 10 48.67 -7.22 27.76
CA CYS A 10 47.29 -7.60 27.88
C CYS A 10 46.57 -7.39 26.54
N LEU A 11 46.43 -8.47 25.79
CA LEU A 11 45.59 -8.50 24.60
C LEU A 11 44.10 -8.55 25.05
N PHE A 12 43.44 -7.39 25.12
CA PHE A 12 42.02 -7.31 25.36
C PHE A 12 41.32 -7.81 24.08
N LEU A 13 40.98 -9.09 24.06
CA LEU A 13 40.06 -9.66 23.09
C LEU A 13 38.67 -9.03 23.31
N LEU A 14 38.36 -7.99 22.60
CA LEU A 14 36.99 -7.51 22.40
C LEU A 14 36.22 -8.62 21.67
N VAL A 15 35.61 -9.53 22.44
CA VAL A 15 34.59 -10.43 21.90
C VAL A 15 33.40 -9.59 21.54
N GLN A 16 33.37 -9.14 20.28
CA GLN A 16 32.14 -8.61 19.69
C GLN A 16 31.17 -9.78 19.65
N ASN A 17 30.22 -9.80 20.60
CA ASN A 17 29.05 -10.64 20.49
C ASN A 17 28.31 -10.23 19.22
N ALA A 18 28.64 -10.83 18.10
CA ALA A 18 27.84 -10.77 16.90
C ALA A 18 26.56 -11.57 17.21
N PHE A 19 25.57 -10.93 17.80
CA PHE A 19 24.23 -11.53 17.91
C PHE A 19 23.79 -11.85 16.49
N ALA A 20 23.59 -13.14 16.21
CA ALA A 20 23.06 -13.58 14.93
C ALA A 20 21.65 -13.01 14.80
N GLN A 21 21.47 -12.08 13.87
CA GLN A 21 20.14 -11.54 13.58
C GLN A 21 19.24 -12.65 13.03
N VAL A 22 17.97 -12.61 13.42
CA VAL A 22 16.93 -13.51 12.92
C VAL A 22 16.06 -12.79 11.89
N LEU A 23 15.53 -13.53 10.95
CA LEU A 23 14.48 -13.08 10.04
C LEU A 23 13.17 -13.76 10.44
N VAL A 24 12.18 -12.98 10.83
CA VAL A 24 10.83 -13.45 11.12
C VAL A 24 9.88 -12.93 10.08
N LYS A 25 8.97 -13.77 9.61
CA LYS A 25 7.89 -13.43 8.69
C LYS A 25 6.55 -13.79 9.30
N ARG A 26 5.57 -12.87 9.19
CA ARG A 26 4.15 -13.13 9.50
C ARG A 26 3.28 -12.52 8.44
N ASP A 27 2.10 -13.09 8.31
CA ASP A 27 1.05 -12.62 7.43
C ASP A 27 -0.28 -12.47 8.18
N THR A 28 -1.12 -11.57 7.69
CA THR A 28 -2.47 -11.36 8.19
C THR A 28 -3.33 -10.72 7.09
N VAL A 29 -4.64 -10.62 7.32
CA VAL A 29 -5.55 -9.93 6.41
C VAL A 29 -5.85 -8.54 6.97
N LEU A 30 -5.43 -7.50 6.23
CA LEU A 30 -5.69 -6.09 6.52
C LEU A 30 -6.15 -5.38 5.23
N MET A 31 -6.96 -4.33 5.35
CA MET A 31 -7.48 -3.58 4.19
C MET A 31 -8.12 -4.49 3.12
N GLY A 32 -8.75 -5.60 3.55
CA GLY A 32 -9.34 -6.59 2.65
C GLY A 32 -8.36 -7.39 1.79
N SER A 33 -7.08 -7.42 2.15
CA SER A 33 -6.01 -8.08 1.38
C SER A 33 -4.98 -8.73 2.31
N SER A 34 -4.21 -9.69 1.79
CA SER A 34 -3.08 -10.26 2.53
C SER A 34 -1.95 -9.25 2.69
N PHE A 35 -1.46 -9.11 3.91
CA PHE A 35 -0.23 -8.38 4.25
C PHE A 35 0.80 -9.36 4.78
N ASP A 36 1.98 -9.36 4.17
CA ASP A 36 3.15 -10.09 4.63
C ASP A 36 4.17 -9.10 5.19
N VAL A 37 4.64 -9.32 6.40
CA VAL A 37 5.69 -8.51 7.03
C VAL A 37 6.87 -9.40 7.38
N SER A 38 8.06 -9.00 6.93
CA SER A 38 9.32 -9.66 7.25
C SER A 38 10.24 -8.68 7.95
N ILE A 39 10.73 -9.01 9.13
CA ILE A 39 11.58 -8.15 9.95
C ILE A 39 12.87 -8.87 10.32
N VAL A 40 13.99 -8.15 10.21
CA VAL A 40 15.30 -8.56 10.71
C VAL A 40 15.51 -7.92 12.09
N ALA A 41 15.64 -8.75 13.12
CA ALA A 41 15.85 -8.31 14.50
C ALA A 41 16.91 -9.14 15.22
N GLU A 42 17.24 -8.77 16.45
CA GLU A 42 18.21 -9.48 17.29
C GLU A 42 17.70 -10.84 17.78
N ASN A 43 16.39 -10.97 17.97
CA ASN A 43 15.71 -12.20 18.36
C ASN A 43 14.26 -12.23 17.87
N GLU A 44 13.62 -13.39 17.95
CA GLU A 44 12.25 -13.61 17.47
C GLU A 44 11.22 -12.74 18.22
N ALA A 45 11.33 -12.64 19.55
CA ALA A 45 10.38 -11.87 20.36
C ALA A 45 10.37 -10.37 19.97
N MET A 46 11.55 -9.79 19.69
CA MET A 46 11.65 -8.42 19.19
C MET A 46 11.05 -8.30 17.79
N ALA A 47 11.32 -9.26 16.90
CA ALA A 47 10.77 -9.25 15.56
C ALA A 47 9.24 -9.31 15.57
N GLU A 48 8.65 -10.18 16.41
CA GLU A 48 7.18 -10.27 16.58
C GLU A 48 6.58 -8.94 17.05
N ASN A 49 7.20 -8.30 18.04
CA ASN A 49 6.74 -7.00 18.52
C ASN A 49 6.78 -5.93 17.41
N TYR A 50 7.83 -5.89 16.58
CA TYR A 50 7.92 -4.96 15.47
C TYR A 50 6.91 -5.28 14.36
N ILE A 51 6.68 -6.55 14.06
CA ILE A 51 5.65 -6.98 13.11
C ILE A 51 4.27 -6.52 13.58
N GLN A 52 3.96 -6.70 14.86
CA GLN A 52 2.69 -6.24 15.42
C GLN A 52 2.53 -4.71 15.29
N GLN A 53 3.58 -3.94 15.55
CA GLN A 53 3.55 -2.48 15.36
C GLN A 53 3.29 -2.09 13.89
N VAL A 54 3.81 -2.85 12.91
CA VAL A 54 3.47 -2.63 11.49
C VAL A 54 2.00 -2.93 11.23
N PHE A 55 1.46 -4.02 11.75
CA PHE A 55 0.04 -4.36 11.60
C PHE A 55 -0.88 -3.31 12.24
N ASP A 56 -0.50 -2.78 13.41
CA ASP A 56 -1.22 -1.72 14.09
C ASP A 56 -1.21 -0.42 13.26
N GLU A 57 -0.07 -0.07 12.68
CA GLU A 57 0.04 1.10 11.80
C GLU A 57 -0.79 0.97 10.52
N VAL A 58 -0.78 -0.20 9.87
CA VAL A 58 -1.65 -0.49 8.72
C VAL A 58 -3.13 -0.39 9.11
N SER A 59 -3.50 -0.90 10.28
CA SER A 59 -4.87 -0.83 10.82
C SER A 59 -5.30 0.62 11.10
N ARG A 60 -4.38 1.44 11.61
CA ARG A 60 -4.59 2.88 11.82
C ARG A 60 -4.86 3.59 10.49
N ILE A 61 -4.06 3.31 9.47
CA ILE A 61 -4.23 3.89 8.14
C ILE A 61 -5.58 3.46 7.54
N ASP A 62 -5.94 2.20 7.67
CA ASP A 62 -7.23 1.69 7.19
C ASP A 62 -8.41 2.42 7.83
N LEU A 63 -8.32 2.76 9.12
CA LEU A 63 -9.33 3.58 9.81
C LEU A 63 -9.38 5.04 9.28
N LEU A 64 -8.30 5.56 8.72
CA LEU A 64 -8.28 6.90 8.15
C LEU A 64 -8.86 6.94 6.73
N ILE A 65 -8.44 6.02 5.85
CA ILE A 65 -8.64 6.15 4.41
C ILE A 65 -9.63 5.16 3.79
N SER A 66 -10.16 4.20 4.54
CA SER A 66 -11.14 3.24 4.01
C SER A 66 -12.44 3.94 3.61
N ASP A 67 -12.91 3.71 2.40
CA ASP A 67 -14.23 4.13 1.93
C ASP A 67 -15.35 3.11 2.28
N TRP A 68 -14.97 1.99 2.92
CA TRP A 68 -15.87 0.91 3.37
C TRP A 68 -16.19 0.97 4.87
N LYS A 69 -15.26 1.47 5.68
CA LYS A 69 -15.44 1.60 7.13
C LYS A 69 -16.24 2.87 7.44
N PRO A 70 -17.44 2.76 8.03
CA PRO A 70 -18.32 3.93 8.23
C PRO A 70 -17.70 5.02 9.11
N ASN A 71 -16.78 4.65 10.00
CA ASN A 71 -16.12 5.57 10.94
C ASN A 71 -14.79 6.14 10.40
N SER A 72 -14.42 5.85 9.17
CA SER A 72 -13.22 6.43 8.57
C SER A 72 -13.44 7.89 8.19
N GLN A 73 -12.36 8.66 8.10
CA GLN A 73 -12.43 10.08 7.68
C GLN A 73 -12.88 10.21 6.23
N ILE A 74 -12.43 9.30 5.34
CA ILE A 74 -12.84 9.31 3.94
C ILE A 74 -14.33 8.95 3.80
N SER A 75 -14.86 8.03 4.58
CA SER A 75 -16.30 7.76 4.60
C SER A 75 -17.10 8.97 5.10
N GLU A 76 -16.56 9.77 6.03
CA GLU A 76 -17.19 11.01 6.44
C GLU A 76 -17.18 12.06 5.34
N VAL A 77 -16.06 12.24 4.64
CA VAL A 77 -15.96 13.10 3.46
C VAL A 77 -17.00 12.69 2.41
N ASN A 78 -17.10 11.40 2.11
CA ASN A 78 -18.05 10.86 1.13
C ASN A 78 -19.52 11.09 1.52
N ARG A 79 -19.86 10.95 2.81
CA ARG A 79 -21.24 11.22 3.29
C ARG A 79 -21.62 12.71 3.20
N ASN A 80 -20.65 13.61 3.21
CA ASN A 80 -20.87 15.05 3.14
C ASN A 80 -20.72 15.63 1.72
N ALA A 81 -20.62 14.78 0.70
CA ALA A 81 -20.52 15.20 -0.69
C ALA A 81 -21.73 16.06 -1.13
N GLY A 82 -21.44 17.25 -1.68
CA GLY A 82 -22.44 18.25 -2.06
C GLY A 82 -23.11 18.97 -0.87
N ILE A 83 -22.64 18.75 0.36
CA ILE A 83 -23.24 19.34 1.57
C ILE A 83 -22.28 20.33 2.23
N LYS A 84 -21.10 19.88 2.65
CA LYS A 84 -20.11 20.71 3.35
C LYS A 84 -18.70 20.15 3.24
N ALA A 85 -17.71 21.02 3.43
CA ALA A 85 -16.32 20.61 3.62
C ALA A 85 -16.15 19.85 4.94
N VAL A 86 -15.32 18.83 4.93
CA VAL A 86 -15.00 17.99 6.10
C VAL A 86 -13.54 18.20 6.48
N LYS A 87 -13.30 18.51 7.75
CA LYS A 87 -11.95 18.58 8.31
C LYS A 87 -11.41 17.16 8.48
N VAL A 88 -10.18 16.95 8.02
CA VAL A 88 -9.50 15.66 8.11
C VAL A 88 -8.11 15.83 8.73
N ASP A 89 -7.52 14.74 9.17
CA ASP A 89 -6.13 14.75 9.62
C ASP A 89 -5.21 15.21 8.50
N LYS A 90 -4.12 15.87 8.86
CA LYS A 90 -3.13 16.36 7.89
C LYS A 90 -2.62 15.24 6.99
N GLU A 91 -2.47 14.02 7.53
CA GLU A 91 -2.04 12.84 6.78
C GLU A 91 -3.03 12.49 5.65
N VAL A 92 -4.33 12.48 5.93
CA VAL A 92 -5.39 12.22 4.94
C VAL A 92 -5.46 13.35 3.92
N PHE A 93 -5.32 14.60 4.36
CA PHE A 93 -5.28 15.76 3.49
C PHE A 93 -4.13 15.69 2.49
N GLU A 94 -2.90 15.45 2.96
CA GLU A 94 -1.72 15.35 2.10
C GLU A 94 -1.78 14.16 1.14
N LEU A 95 -2.29 13.02 1.58
CA LEU A 95 -2.51 11.87 0.71
C LEU A 95 -3.51 12.20 -0.40
N THR A 96 -4.62 12.89 -0.06
CA THR A 96 -5.61 13.33 -1.04
C THR A 96 -5.01 14.34 -2.02
N LYS A 97 -4.29 15.34 -1.52
CA LYS A 97 -3.59 16.34 -2.34
C LYS A 97 -2.64 15.69 -3.34
N ARG A 98 -1.84 14.72 -2.88
CA ARG A 98 -0.94 13.96 -3.73
C ARG A 98 -1.69 13.14 -4.78
N ALA A 99 -2.79 12.51 -4.42
CA ALA A 99 -3.61 11.74 -5.36
C ALA A 99 -4.19 12.65 -6.46
N LEU A 100 -4.66 13.86 -6.12
CA LEU A 100 -5.14 14.83 -7.11
C LEU A 100 -4.03 15.33 -8.04
N GLN A 101 -2.81 15.50 -7.55
CA GLN A 101 -1.65 15.81 -8.41
C GLN A 101 -1.41 14.71 -9.44
N PHE A 102 -1.50 13.42 -9.04
CA PHE A 102 -1.42 12.32 -10.00
C PHE A 102 -2.60 12.30 -10.98
N SER A 103 -3.81 12.65 -10.53
CA SER A 103 -4.97 12.77 -11.43
C SER A 103 -4.73 13.85 -12.49
N GLU A 104 -4.15 14.98 -12.12
CA GLU A 104 -3.79 16.05 -13.03
C GLU A 104 -2.68 15.62 -13.99
N MET A 105 -1.57 15.07 -13.49
CA MET A 105 -0.43 14.59 -14.29
C MET A 105 -0.83 13.55 -15.34
N THR A 106 -1.80 12.69 -15.01
CA THR A 106 -2.32 11.65 -15.92
C THR A 106 -3.52 12.11 -16.74
N ASN A 107 -3.86 13.40 -16.63
CA ASN A 107 -5.06 13.95 -17.27
C ASN A 107 -6.32 13.12 -16.94
N GLY A 108 -6.45 12.66 -15.68
CA GLY A 108 -7.60 11.88 -15.19
C GLY A 108 -7.61 10.41 -15.61
N ALA A 109 -6.53 9.85 -16.14
CA ALA A 109 -6.41 8.40 -16.31
C ALA A 109 -6.29 7.68 -14.97
N PHE A 110 -5.67 8.32 -13.99
CA PHE A 110 -5.80 7.98 -12.56
C PHE A 110 -6.75 8.99 -11.92
N ASP A 111 -7.79 8.52 -11.25
CA ASP A 111 -8.77 9.38 -10.58
C ASP A 111 -9.32 8.68 -9.33
N ILE A 112 -9.09 9.27 -8.15
CA ILE A 112 -9.60 8.73 -6.89
C ILE A 112 -11.12 8.83 -6.76
N THR A 113 -11.76 9.64 -7.59
CA THR A 113 -13.22 9.76 -7.62
C THR A 113 -13.91 8.62 -8.38
N VAL A 114 -13.14 7.70 -8.98
CA VAL A 114 -13.67 6.43 -9.54
C VAL A 114 -14.46 5.64 -8.51
N ALA A 115 -14.22 5.87 -7.21
CA ALA A 115 -15.02 5.35 -6.11
C ALA A 115 -16.51 5.80 -6.15
N SER A 116 -16.83 6.84 -6.96
CA SER A 116 -18.19 7.31 -7.18
C SER A 116 -18.99 6.45 -8.15
N MET A 117 -18.32 5.61 -8.93
CA MET A 117 -18.99 4.78 -9.95
C MET A 117 -19.97 3.81 -9.30
N ASP A 118 -21.14 3.68 -9.91
CA ASP A 118 -22.05 2.60 -9.59
C ASP A 118 -21.41 1.25 -9.92
N LYS A 119 -21.74 0.22 -9.13
CA LYS A 119 -21.25 -1.14 -9.34
C LYS A 119 -22.00 -1.84 -10.49
N ILE A 120 -21.73 -1.39 -11.70
CA ILE A 120 -22.31 -1.97 -12.93
C ILE A 120 -21.44 -3.09 -13.50
N TRP A 121 -20.19 -3.22 -13.03
CA TRP A 121 -19.28 -4.29 -13.40
C TRP A 121 -19.12 -5.29 -12.27
N SER A 122 -19.12 -6.58 -12.60
CA SER A 122 -18.72 -7.67 -11.70
C SER A 122 -17.52 -8.41 -12.28
N PHE A 123 -16.49 -8.58 -11.45
CA PHE A 123 -15.23 -9.22 -11.83
C PHE A 123 -15.01 -10.54 -11.08
N ASP A 124 -16.09 -11.21 -10.71
CA ASP A 124 -16.11 -12.49 -10.03
C ASP A 124 -16.37 -13.70 -10.97
N GLY A 125 -16.43 -13.42 -12.28
CA GLY A 125 -16.67 -14.42 -13.32
C GLY A 125 -18.15 -14.78 -13.54
N LEU A 126 -19.07 -14.07 -12.87
CA LEU A 126 -20.53 -14.31 -13.01
C LEU A 126 -21.21 -13.38 -14.01
N MET A 127 -20.49 -12.37 -14.49
CA MET A 127 -21.03 -11.39 -15.46
C MET A 127 -20.92 -11.97 -16.88
N ASP A 128 -22.03 -12.05 -17.57
CA ASP A 128 -22.18 -12.64 -18.91
C ASP A 128 -22.63 -11.64 -19.99
N GLU A 129 -23.09 -10.45 -19.57
CA GLU A 129 -23.49 -9.37 -20.48
C GLU A 129 -22.77 -8.05 -20.19
N LEU A 130 -22.51 -7.26 -21.24
CA LEU A 130 -21.97 -5.91 -21.07
C LEU A 130 -23.03 -4.97 -20.48
N PRO A 131 -22.63 -4.03 -19.60
CA PRO A 131 -23.50 -2.95 -19.19
C PRO A 131 -23.94 -2.12 -20.40
N THR A 132 -25.17 -1.61 -20.38
CA THR A 132 -25.63 -0.71 -21.44
C THR A 132 -24.84 0.61 -21.46
N ASN A 133 -24.76 1.27 -22.62
CA ASN A 133 -24.09 2.57 -22.72
C ASN A 133 -24.69 3.60 -21.75
N GLU A 134 -26.01 3.58 -21.55
CA GLU A 134 -26.70 4.46 -20.60
C GLU A 134 -26.27 4.18 -19.15
N ALA A 135 -26.16 2.89 -18.77
CA ALA A 135 -25.68 2.51 -17.46
C ALA A 135 -24.22 2.95 -17.24
N ILE A 136 -23.36 2.79 -18.25
CA ILE A 136 -21.97 3.23 -18.23
C ILE A 136 -21.89 4.75 -18.05
N GLN A 137 -22.60 5.53 -18.87
CA GLN A 137 -22.58 7.00 -18.80
C GLN A 137 -23.11 7.50 -17.44
N LYS A 138 -24.18 6.88 -16.92
CA LYS A 138 -24.72 7.19 -15.61
C LYS A 138 -23.72 6.88 -14.49
N SER A 139 -23.03 5.75 -14.58
CA SER A 139 -22.08 5.34 -13.55
C SER A 139 -20.92 6.30 -13.34
N ILE A 140 -20.47 6.98 -14.41
CA ILE A 140 -19.34 7.93 -14.35
C ILE A 140 -19.77 9.38 -14.11
N GLU A 141 -21.05 9.69 -13.97
CA GLU A 141 -21.58 11.07 -13.84
C GLU A 141 -20.93 11.84 -12.67
N ASN A 142 -20.62 11.14 -11.59
CA ASN A 142 -20.00 11.72 -10.41
C ASN A 142 -18.47 11.54 -10.37
N VAL A 143 -17.85 10.98 -11.42
CA VAL A 143 -16.40 10.87 -11.52
C VAL A 143 -15.83 12.19 -12.05
N GLY A 144 -14.73 12.64 -11.45
CA GLY A 144 -14.03 13.84 -11.90
C GLY A 144 -13.27 14.53 -10.77
N TYR A 145 -11.97 14.32 -10.71
CA TYR A 145 -11.07 14.84 -9.67
C TYR A 145 -11.11 16.36 -9.50
N LYS A 146 -11.45 17.11 -10.56
CA LYS A 146 -11.58 18.58 -10.53
C LYS A 146 -12.71 19.07 -9.61
N ASN A 147 -13.63 18.19 -9.24
CA ASN A 147 -14.73 18.47 -8.31
C ASN A 147 -14.34 18.20 -6.84
N VAL A 148 -13.10 17.81 -6.56
CA VAL A 148 -12.55 17.68 -5.21
C VAL A 148 -11.82 18.96 -4.86
N ILE A 149 -12.32 19.68 -3.86
CA ILE A 149 -11.81 21.00 -3.44
C ILE A 149 -11.08 20.84 -2.12
N LEU A 150 -9.82 21.27 -2.08
CA LEU A 150 -8.98 21.26 -0.89
C LEU A 150 -8.79 22.65 -0.32
N ASN A 151 -8.90 22.78 1.00
CA ASN A 151 -8.48 23.99 1.74
C ASN A 151 -7.32 23.60 2.68
N GLU A 152 -6.12 24.05 2.32
CA GLU A 152 -4.89 23.69 3.03
C GLU A 152 -4.82 24.33 4.43
N SER A 153 -5.30 25.58 4.59
CA SER A 153 -5.24 26.28 5.89
C SER A 153 -6.10 25.62 6.94
N GLU A 154 -7.20 24.98 6.56
CA GLU A 154 -8.14 24.32 7.46
C GLU A 154 -8.01 22.78 7.45
N SER A 155 -7.21 22.22 6.54
CA SER A 155 -7.13 20.78 6.28
C SER A 155 -8.51 20.18 6.00
N THR A 156 -9.28 20.81 5.09
CA THR A 156 -10.61 20.32 4.72
C THR A 156 -10.67 19.80 3.29
N ILE A 157 -11.54 18.82 3.08
CA ILE A 157 -11.86 18.23 1.78
C ILE A 157 -13.35 18.45 1.51
N PHE A 158 -13.69 18.98 0.34
CA PHE A 158 -15.07 19.13 -0.11
C PHE A 158 -15.26 18.47 -1.47
N LEU A 159 -16.24 17.59 -1.56
CA LEU A 159 -16.72 17.01 -2.81
C LEU A 159 -17.90 17.84 -3.31
N SER A 160 -17.76 18.54 -4.44
CA SER A 160 -18.70 19.57 -4.87
C SER A 160 -20.04 19.04 -5.38
N LYS A 161 -20.13 17.75 -5.75
CA LYS A 161 -21.38 17.14 -6.25
C LYS A 161 -21.93 16.15 -5.24
N LYS A 162 -23.24 16.13 -5.04
CA LYS A 162 -23.96 15.14 -4.25
C LYS A 162 -23.73 13.72 -4.84
N GLY A 163 -23.43 12.76 -3.99
CA GLY A 163 -23.18 11.38 -4.42
C GLY A 163 -21.75 11.09 -4.86
N MET A 164 -20.88 12.12 -4.98
CA MET A 164 -19.46 11.87 -5.18
C MET A 164 -18.86 11.07 -4.03
N LYS A 165 -17.84 10.31 -4.39
CA LYS A 165 -16.98 9.59 -3.43
C LYS A 165 -15.54 9.69 -3.87
N ILE A 166 -14.63 9.65 -2.93
CA ILE A 166 -13.21 9.37 -3.15
C ILE A 166 -12.81 8.09 -2.46
N GLY A 167 -11.83 7.40 -3.00
CA GLY A 167 -11.31 6.15 -2.43
C GLY A 167 -9.84 5.95 -2.79
N PHE A 168 -9.14 5.22 -1.93
CA PHE A 168 -7.71 4.95 -2.07
C PHE A 168 -7.42 3.48 -2.43
N SER A 169 -8.34 2.78 -3.05
CA SER A 169 -8.19 1.36 -3.42
C SER A 169 -6.95 1.09 -4.28
N ALA A 170 -6.57 2.04 -5.16
CA ALA A 170 -5.41 1.93 -6.04
C ALA A 170 -4.08 2.30 -5.36
N THR A 171 -4.08 3.09 -4.29
CA THR A 171 -2.85 3.63 -3.68
C THR A 171 -2.71 3.32 -2.19
N GLY A 172 -3.81 3.02 -1.51
CA GLY A 172 -3.85 2.87 -0.05
C GLY A 172 -2.96 1.74 0.48
N LYS A 173 -2.87 0.62 -0.24
CA LYS A 173 -2.02 -0.51 0.15
C LYS A 173 -0.55 -0.16 0.07
N GLY A 174 -0.11 0.44 -1.04
CA GLY A 174 1.26 0.90 -1.20
C GLY A 174 1.62 1.97 -0.16
N TYR A 175 0.69 2.91 0.12
CA TYR A 175 0.86 3.90 1.17
C TYR A 175 1.03 3.26 2.57
N ALA A 176 0.21 2.27 2.91
CA ALA A 176 0.31 1.55 4.17
C ALA A 176 1.65 0.78 4.28
N ALA A 177 2.12 0.17 3.19
CA ALA A 177 3.43 -0.49 3.16
C ALA A 177 4.57 0.50 3.38
N ASP A 178 4.52 1.68 2.76
CA ASP A 178 5.50 2.75 2.97
C ASP A 178 5.49 3.25 4.42
N LYS A 179 4.31 3.43 5.03
CA LYS A 179 4.19 3.87 6.44
C LYS A 179 4.72 2.83 7.42
N GLY A 180 4.45 1.56 7.18
CA GLY A 180 5.06 0.47 7.96
C GLY A 180 6.59 0.48 7.87
N ARG A 181 7.15 0.66 6.65
CA ARG A 181 8.58 0.84 6.45
C ARG A 181 9.13 2.08 7.17
N GLU A 182 8.48 3.24 7.05
CA GLU A 182 8.89 4.48 7.72
C GLU A 182 8.90 4.31 9.24
N LEU A 183 7.90 3.64 9.81
CA LEU A 183 7.85 3.33 11.23
C LEU A 183 9.06 2.50 11.66
N MET A 184 9.38 1.44 10.94
CA MET A 184 10.51 0.57 11.25
C MET A 184 11.85 1.30 11.13
N LEU A 185 12.01 2.16 10.13
CA LEU A 185 13.22 2.97 9.99
C LEU A 185 13.39 3.96 11.16
N ARG A 186 12.30 4.59 11.65
CA ARG A 186 12.34 5.46 12.84
C ARG A 186 12.74 4.71 14.10
N LEU A 187 12.35 3.44 14.21
CA LEU A 187 12.73 2.54 15.32
C LEU A 187 14.14 1.96 15.16
N GLY A 188 14.87 2.32 14.10
CA GLY A 188 16.24 1.87 13.87
C GLY A 188 16.36 0.44 13.35
N ILE A 189 15.26 -0.19 12.90
CA ILE A 189 15.25 -1.55 12.37
C ILE A 189 15.97 -1.58 11.02
N LYS A 190 17.00 -2.43 10.94
CA LYS A 190 17.99 -2.39 9.86
C LYS A 190 17.57 -3.09 8.57
N GLY A 191 16.54 -3.93 8.59
CA GLY A 191 16.09 -4.65 7.40
C GLY A 191 14.69 -5.23 7.53
N GLY A 192 13.93 -5.17 6.44
CA GLY A 192 12.58 -5.74 6.38
C GLY A 192 11.88 -5.51 5.05
N ILE A 193 10.72 -6.09 4.94
CA ILE A 193 9.75 -5.90 3.86
C ILE A 193 8.35 -5.81 4.47
N VAL A 194 7.56 -4.85 4.00
CA VAL A 194 6.11 -4.85 4.14
C VAL A 194 5.52 -5.05 2.75
N ASN A 195 4.77 -6.12 2.56
CA ASN A 195 4.13 -6.47 1.29
C ASN A 195 2.61 -6.50 1.47
N ALA A 196 1.94 -5.62 0.79
CA ALA A 196 0.50 -5.44 0.78
C ALA A 196 -0.09 -6.02 -0.53
N SER A 197 -0.18 -7.36 -0.63
CA SER A 197 -0.76 -8.03 -1.81
C SER A 197 -0.11 -7.67 -3.15
N GLY A 198 1.23 -7.48 -3.16
CA GLY A 198 1.98 -7.15 -4.37
C GLY A 198 2.45 -5.69 -4.45
N ASP A 199 1.95 -4.82 -3.59
CA ASP A 199 2.51 -3.48 -3.35
C ASP A 199 3.44 -3.58 -2.15
N LEU A 200 4.75 -3.51 -2.37
CA LEU A 200 5.71 -3.73 -1.31
C LEU A 200 6.71 -2.59 -1.14
N ALA A 201 7.14 -2.41 0.10
CA ALA A 201 8.22 -1.52 0.50
C ALA A 201 9.30 -2.32 1.24
N SER A 202 10.55 -2.20 0.79
CA SER A 202 11.69 -2.90 1.37
C SER A 202 12.76 -1.93 1.87
N TRP A 203 13.51 -2.35 2.89
CA TRP A 203 14.68 -1.62 3.36
C TRP A 203 15.76 -2.58 3.86
N GLY A 204 17.00 -2.07 3.90
CA GLY A 204 18.14 -2.81 4.40
C GLY A 204 18.41 -4.11 3.68
N ARG A 205 18.86 -5.10 4.43
CA ARG A 205 19.27 -6.42 3.93
C ARG A 205 18.77 -7.54 4.84
N GLN A 206 18.82 -8.76 4.32
CA GLN A 206 18.62 -9.99 5.10
C GLN A 206 19.77 -10.19 6.11
N PRO A 207 19.64 -11.09 7.11
CA PRO A 207 20.68 -11.37 8.10
C PRO A 207 22.02 -11.79 7.48
N ASP A 208 21.98 -12.54 6.37
CA ASP A 208 23.15 -12.97 5.60
C ASP A 208 23.72 -11.86 4.69
N ARG A 209 23.26 -10.62 4.86
CA ARG A 209 23.63 -9.41 4.11
C ARG A 209 23.24 -9.41 2.62
N LYS A 210 22.49 -10.40 2.15
CA LYS A 210 21.96 -10.41 0.78
C LYS A 210 20.81 -9.41 0.59
N SER A 211 20.57 -9.02 -0.64
CA SER A 211 19.39 -8.27 -1.04
C SER A 211 18.13 -9.12 -0.87
N TRP A 212 17.00 -8.47 -0.71
CA TRP A 212 15.71 -9.14 -0.78
C TRP A 212 15.48 -9.63 -2.20
N LEU A 213 14.91 -10.84 -2.35
CA LEU A 213 14.56 -11.40 -3.64
C LEU A 213 13.04 -11.44 -3.78
N ILE A 214 12.52 -10.68 -4.74
CA ILE A 214 11.09 -10.61 -5.03
C ILE A 214 10.79 -11.35 -6.31
N GLY A 215 9.94 -12.36 -6.21
CA GLY A 215 9.50 -13.17 -7.36
C GLY A 215 8.28 -12.57 -8.04
N LEU A 216 8.38 -12.30 -9.33
CA LEU A 216 7.23 -11.99 -10.17
C LEU A 216 6.53 -13.30 -10.57
N ARG A 217 5.26 -13.44 -10.22
CA ARG A 217 4.46 -14.61 -10.57
C ARG A 217 4.19 -14.67 -12.06
N ASN A 218 4.20 -15.89 -12.60
CA ASN A 218 3.79 -16.12 -13.99
C ASN A 218 2.25 -16.13 -14.08
N PRO A 219 1.61 -15.19 -14.80
CA PRO A 219 0.15 -15.14 -14.91
C PRO A 219 -0.45 -16.31 -15.69
N PHE A 220 0.36 -16.99 -16.51
CA PHE A 220 -0.08 -18.11 -17.39
C PHE A 220 0.22 -19.48 -16.81
N LYS A 221 1.05 -19.58 -15.76
CA LYS A 221 1.44 -20.85 -15.15
C LYS A 221 1.35 -20.75 -13.64
N ASN A 222 0.29 -21.34 -13.08
CA ASN A 222 0.02 -21.26 -11.64
C ASN A 222 1.21 -21.78 -10.81
N GLY A 223 1.55 -21.05 -9.76
CA GLY A 223 2.65 -21.37 -8.85
C GLY A 223 4.06 -21.14 -9.39
N ALA A 224 4.23 -20.79 -10.67
CA ALA A 224 5.55 -20.53 -11.25
C ALA A 224 5.99 -19.07 -11.03
N ILE A 225 7.30 -18.88 -10.85
CA ILE A 225 7.95 -17.57 -10.85
C ILE A 225 8.48 -17.29 -12.26
N LEU A 226 8.07 -16.18 -12.86
CA LEU A 226 8.54 -15.72 -14.16
C LEU A 226 9.95 -15.16 -14.07
N ARG A 227 10.19 -14.33 -13.06
CA ARG A 227 11.48 -13.67 -12.83
C ARG A 227 11.63 -13.28 -11.35
N THR A 228 12.89 -13.23 -10.90
CA THR A 228 13.23 -12.76 -9.56
C THR A 228 14.04 -11.46 -9.66
N PHE A 229 13.71 -10.48 -8.80
CA PHE A 229 14.38 -9.19 -8.75
C PHE A 229 15.06 -9.01 -7.39
N PRO A 230 16.35 -8.68 -7.35
CA PRO A 230 17.00 -8.23 -6.12
C PRO A 230 16.55 -6.80 -5.81
N VAL A 231 15.98 -6.58 -4.62
CA VAL A 231 15.53 -5.26 -4.17
C VAL A 231 16.22 -4.87 -2.88
N ARG A 232 16.45 -3.57 -2.71
CA ARG A 232 17.03 -2.98 -1.51
C ARG A 232 16.66 -1.51 -1.43
N ASN A 233 16.07 -1.09 -0.30
CA ASN A 233 15.61 0.30 -0.11
C ASN A 233 14.72 0.79 -1.28
N ALA A 234 13.81 -0.06 -1.72
CA ALA A 234 12.98 0.17 -2.89
C ALA A 234 11.56 -0.32 -2.66
N ALA A 235 10.64 0.23 -3.41
CA ALA A 235 9.28 -0.26 -3.55
C ALA A 235 9.11 -1.02 -4.87
N MET A 236 8.19 -1.96 -4.89
CA MET A 236 7.72 -2.62 -6.11
C MET A 236 6.21 -2.74 -6.04
N CYS A 237 5.54 -2.34 -7.11
CA CYS A 237 4.10 -2.48 -7.25
C CYS A 237 3.79 -3.32 -8.47
N THR A 238 2.76 -4.16 -8.36
CA THR A 238 2.28 -4.97 -9.48
C THR A 238 0.80 -4.76 -9.66
N SER A 239 0.39 -4.36 -10.86
CA SER A 239 -1.00 -4.35 -11.29
C SER A 239 -1.23 -5.49 -12.25
N GLY A 240 -2.28 -6.30 -12.01
CA GLY A 240 -2.58 -7.46 -12.84
C GLY A 240 -4.08 -7.61 -13.05
N ASP A 241 -4.45 -7.89 -14.27
CA ASP A 241 -5.83 -8.11 -14.71
C ASP A 241 -6.24 -9.58 -14.78
N TYR A 242 -5.31 -10.49 -14.49
CA TYR A 242 -5.48 -11.91 -14.70
C TYR A 242 -6.29 -12.63 -13.61
N GLN A 243 -6.45 -12.02 -12.43
CA GLN A 243 -7.19 -12.62 -11.30
C GLN A 243 -8.62 -12.09 -11.15
N LYS A 244 -8.87 -10.84 -11.56
CA LYS A 244 -10.17 -10.19 -11.46
C LYS A 244 -10.55 -9.61 -12.81
N PHE A 245 -11.46 -10.29 -13.49
CA PHE A 245 -11.95 -9.89 -14.81
C PHE A 245 -13.36 -10.42 -15.04
N ALA A 246 -14.12 -9.79 -15.92
CA ALA A 246 -15.32 -10.37 -16.53
C ALA A 246 -14.92 -11.01 -17.86
N LEU A 247 -15.53 -12.16 -18.19
CA LEU A 247 -15.36 -12.81 -19.48
C LEU A 247 -16.71 -12.82 -20.20
N ILE A 248 -16.86 -11.96 -21.21
CA ILE A 248 -18.12 -11.77 -21.93
C ILE A 248 -17.84 -11.99 -23.41
N ASP A 249 -18.56 -12.91 -24.04
CA ASP A 249 -18.37 -13.31 -25.47
C ASP A 249 -16.92 -13.66 -25.82
N GLY A 250 -16.17 -14.29 -24.89
CA GLY A 250 -14.78 -14.66 -25.08
C GLY A 250 -13.79 -13.48 -24.94
N VAL A 251 -14.27 -12.27 -24.68
CA VAL A 251 -13.44 -11.07 -24.43
C VAL A 251 -13.26 -10.87 -22.93
N ARG A 252 -12.02 -10.59 -22.53
CA ARG A 252 -11.67 -10.34 -21.14
C ARG A 252 -11.73 -8.84 -20.84
N TYR A 253 -12.54 -8.46 -19.86
CA TYR A 253 -12.66 -7.11 -19.33
C TYR A 253 -12.02 -7.02 -17.95
N SER A 254 -10.99 -6.19 -17.81
CA SER A 254 -10.25 -5.99 -16.57
C SER A 254 -11.08 -5.25 -15.53
N HIS A 255 -10.77 -5.54 -14.24
CA HIS A 255 -11.31 -4.73 -13.13
C HIS A 255 -10.68 -3.32 -13.02
N ILE A 256 -9.71 -3.01 -13.88
CA ILE A 256 -9.11 -1.67 -13.98
C ILE A 256 -9.91 -0.88 -15.01
N ILE A 257 -10.77 0.00 -14.51
CA ILE A 257 -11.73 0.75 -15.33
C ILE A 257 -11.12 2.10 -15.71
N ASN A 258 -11.40 2.54 -16.92
CA ASN A 258 -11.04 3.89 -17.36
C ASN A 258 -12.04 4.91 -16.76
N PRO A 259 -11.58 5.88 -15.93
CA PRO A 259 -12.46 6.83 -15.26
C PRO A 259 -13.26 7.73 -16.19
N LYS A 260 -12.83 7.87 -17.45
CA LYS A 260 -13.48 8.75 -18.45
C LYS A 260 -14.54 8.07 -19.28
N THR A 261 -14.42 6.78 -19.45
CA THR A 261 -15.31 6.03 -20.35
C THR A 261 -16.19 5.02 -19.63
N GLY A 262 -15.82 4.64 -18.37
CA GLY A 262 -16.54 3.62 -17.59
C GLY A 262 -16.25 2.23 -18.10
#